data_d7719d83cb0540e6af24b45f7cdc290e
#
_entry.id   d7719d83cb0540e6af24b45f7cdc290e
#
_cell.length_a   1.000
_cell.length_b   1.000
_cell.length_c   1.000
_cell.angle_alpha   90.00
_cell.angle_beta   90.00
_cell.angle_gamma   90.00
#
_symmetry.space_group_name_H-M   'P 1'
#
loop_
_entity.id
_entity.type
_entity.pdbx_description
1 polymer ?
#
loop_
_entity_poly.entity_id
_entity_poly.type
_entity_poly.pdbx_seq_one_letter_code
_entity_poly.pdbx_strand_id
1 'polypeptide(L)'
;MTTSNSANTKQSNKASQKRKPIHNGYFNHPTSSSSNIPMSILIREQGLEIYGLYWVMLEEAHAQLKCCVNIQTMGIIANIFHAQPEHLELLYHHYFRRPGKGYNSHILYADFCEESAIRSYFPHPLLAYTDNELLRMIMQDGLKAYGLYWLVMEKLYQQPQHFLAPQTASFIQNLYDVSDELMESVLYNYGLFYLDEKMNLHSKTIDDYREALDNMEDEKKRNTKPHVNNSLKANGNEEDFNTREMKKTSNIQRTRKKTAKFG
;
A
#
# COMPACT_ATOMS: atom_id res chain seq x y z
N MET A 1 -51.52 -30.88 27.46
CA MET A 1 -50.53 -31.40 26.50
C MET A 1 -49.93 -30.23 25.73
N THR A 2 -48.80 -29.74 26.18
CA THR A 2 -48.10 -28.60 25.59
C THR A 2 -46.71 -29.07 25.20
N THR A 3 -46.48 -29.17 23.90
CA THR A 3 -45.21 -29.55 23.29
C THR A 3 -44.35 -28.29 23.06
N SER A 4 -43.28 -28.19 23.81
CA SER A 4 -42.23 -27.15 23.66
C SER A 4 -41.27 -27.53 22.54
N ASN A 5 -41.28 -26.77 21.43
CA ASN A 5 -40.25 -26.84 20.38
C ASN A 5 -39.05 -25.99 20.76
N SER A 6 -37.97 -26.65 21.07
CA SER A 6 -36.65 -26.09 21.30
C SER A 6 -35.94 -25.87 19.94
N ALA A 7 -35.85 -24.63 19.52
CA ALA A 7 -35.08 -24.24 18.32
C ALA A 7 -33.57 -24.18 18.63
N ASN A 8 -32.86 -25.13 18.04
CA ASN A 8 -31.40 -25.21 18.09
C ASN A 8 -30.77 -24.15 17.18
N THR A 9 -30.35 -23.03 17.73
CA THR A 9 -29.61 -21.98 17.00
C THR A 9 -28.14 -22.40 16.85
N LYS A 10 -27.80 -22.93 15.67
CA LYS A 10 -26.40 -23.17 15.31
C LYS A 10 -25.69 -21.83 15.14
N GLN A 11 -24.91 -21.42 16.13
CA GLN A 11 -23.90 -20.38 16.00
C GLN A 11 -22.83 -20.86 15.02
N SER A 12 -22.83 -20.29 13.82
CA SER A 12 -21.73 -20.45 12.88
C SER A 12 -20.52 -19.66 13.39
N ASN A 13 -19.54 -20.36 13.95
CA ASN A 13 -18.20 -19.81 14.20
C ASN A 13 -17.56 -19.45 12.85
N LYS A 14 -17.76 -18.21 12.38
CA LYS A 14 -16.90 -17.62 11.37
C LYS A 14 -15.51 -17.49 11.98
N ALA A 15 -14.63 -18.42 11.64
CA ALA A 15 -13.22 -18.32 11.95
C ALA A 15 -12.72 -16.98 11.39
N SER A 16 -12.24 -16.10 12.25
CA SER A 16 -11.58 -14.86 11.87
C SER A 16 -10.37 -15.23 11.00
N GLN A 17 -10.45 -14.99 9.70
CA GLN A 17 -9.30 -15.13 8.82
C GLN A 17 -8.20 -14.22 9.35
N LYS A 18 -7.12 -14.82 9.83
CA LYS A 18 -5.91 -14.10 10.23
C LYS A 18 -5.41 -13.32 9.00
N ARG A 19 -5.52 -11.99 9.07
CA ARG A 19 -4.97 -11.10 8.04
C ARG A 19 -3.49 -11.43 7.85
N LYS A 20 -3.10 -11.70 6.61
CA LYS A 20 -1.68 -11.85 6.28
C LYS A 20 -0.97 -10.53 6.56
N PRO A 21 0.25 -10.54 7.10
CA PRO A 21 1.00 -9.31 7.34
C PRO A 21 1.20 -8.56 6.02
N ILE A 22 1.15 -7.24 6.11
CA ILE A 22 1.39 -6.29 5.03
C ILE A 22 2.72 -6.66 4.35
N HIS A 23 2.68 -6.99 3.07
CA HIS A 23 3.86 -7.40 2.32
C HIS A 23 4.64 -6.16 1.86
N ASN A 24 5.91 -6.09 2.25
CA ASN A 24 6.96 -5.28 1.62
C ASN A 24 6.71 -3.77 1.47
N GLY A 25 6.12 -3.11 2.46
CA GLY A 25 5.98 -1.65 2.44
C GLY A 25 4.87 -1.11 1.53
N TYR A 26 3.90 -1.93 1.14
CA TYR A 26 2.74 -1.55 0.32
C TYR A 26 1.43 -2.05 0.93
N PHE A 27 0.33 -1.35 0.63
CA PHE A 27 -1.03 -1.82 0.88
C PHE A 27 -1.87 -1.76 -0.40
N ASN A 28 -3.05 -2.37 -0.40
CA ASN A 28 -3.92 -2.40 -1.58
C ASN A 28 -4.69 -1.10 -1.72
N HIS A 29 -4.44 -0.35 -2.79
CA HIS A 29 -5.19 0.82 -3.19
C HIS A 29 -6.29 0.40 -4.17
N PRO A 30 -7.58 0.58 -3.84
CA PRO A 30 -8.65 0.29 -4.78
C PRO A 30 -8.62 1.26 -5.96
N THR A 31 -8.67 0.76 -7.19
CA THR A 31 -8.64 1.61 -8.40
C THR A 31 -9.86 2.51 -8.57
N SER A 32 -10.87 2.37 -7.71
CA SER A 32 -12.12 3.14 -7.74
C SER A 32 -12.38 3.94 -6.48
N SER A 33 -11.35 4.23 -5.68
CA SER A 33 -11.52 4.96 -4.40
C SER A 33 -12.14 6.34 -4.59
N SER A 34 -11.69 7.11 -5.59
CA SER A 34 -12.26 8.42 -5.92
C SER A 34 -13.71 8.35 -6.42
N SER A 35 -14.13 7.21 -6.95
CA SER A 35 -15.48 6.97 -7.48
C SER A 35 -16.43 6.33 -6.46
N ASN A 36 -15.94 5.96 -5.27
CA ASN A 36 -16.80 5.52 -4.16
C ASN A 36 -17.75 6.65 -3.79
N ILE A 37 -19.05 6.35 -3.64
CA ILE A 37 -20.09 7.37 -3.47
C ILE A 37 -19.78 8.35 -2.33
N PRO A 38 -19.47 7.93 -1.09
CA PRO A 38 -19.11 8.85 -0.02
C PRO A 38 -17.90 9.73 -0.37
N MET A 39 -16.82 9.15 -0.95
CA MET A 39 -15.62 9.91 -1.31
C MET A 39 -15.89 10.88 -2.46
N SER A 40 -16.63 10.48 -3.48
CA SER A 40 -16.95 11.35 -4.61
C SER A 40 -17.78 12.56 -4.20
N ILE A 41 -18.66 12.41 -3.20
CA ILE A 41 -19.39 13.53 -2.59
C ILE A 41 -18.42 14.47 -1.86
N LEU A 42 -17.53 13.92 -1.02
CA LEU A 42 -16.55 14.73 -0.29
C LEU A 42 -15.63 15.50 -1.23
N ILE A 43 -15.12 14.85 -2.29
CA ILE A 43 -14.27 15.53 -3.30
C ILE A 43 -15.04 16.68 -3.96
N ARG A 44 -16.31 16.45 -4.32
CA ARG A 44 -17.12 17.48 -4.98
C ARG A 44 -17.41 18.68 -4.05
N GLU A 45 -17.62 18.44 -2.76
CA GLU A 45 -18.00 19.47 -1.80
C GLU A 45 -16.79 20.20 -1.18
N GLN A 46 -15.67 19.48 -1.00
CA GLN A 46 -14.48 19.96 -0.28
C GLN A 46 -13.23 20.06 -1.17
N GLY A 47 -13.33 19.65 -2.44
CA GLY A 47 -12.19 19.64 -3.37
C GLY A 47 -11.24 18.46 -3.18
N LEU A 48 -10.16 18.46 -3.97
CA LEU A 48 -9.15 17.39 -3.96
C LEU A 48 -8.26 17.39 -2.71
N GLU A 49 -8.25 18.47 -1.93
CA GLU A 49 -7.49 18.54 -0.68
C GLU A 49 -7.92 17.46 0.31
N ILE A 50 -9.22 17.24 0.47
CA ILE A 50 -9.73 16.20 1.38
C ILE A 50 -9.33 14.80 0.91
N TYR A 51 -9.21 14.59 -0.41
CA TYR A 51 -8.76 13.33 -0.98
C TYR A 51 -7.27 13.08 -0.73
N GLY A 52 -6.44 14.11 -0.87
CA GLY A 52 -5.03 14.05 -0.51
C GLY A 52 -4.83 13.74 0.98
N LEU A 53 -5.56 14.42 1.85
CA LEU A 53 -5.51 14.17 3.29
C LEU A 53 -5.98 12.76 3.65
N TYR A 54 -7.02 12.25 2.99
CA TYR A 54 -7.49 10.87 3.17
C TYR A 54 -6.38 9.84 2.92
N TRP A 55 -5.59 10.00 1.85
CA TRP A 55 -4.49 9.08 1.56
C TRP A 55 -3.37 9.18 2.58
N VAL A 56 -2.98 10.38 3.00
CA VAL A 56 -2.00 10.56 4.09
C VAL A 56 -2.47 9.84 5.37
N MET A 57 -3.74 9.95 5.72
CA MET A 57 -4.31 9.28 6.89
C MET A 57 -4.31 7.76 6.75
N LEU A 58 -4.63 7.22 5.57
CA LEU A 58 -4.59 5.78 5.32
C LEU A 58 -3.17 5.22 5.34
N GLU A 59 -2.21 5.95 4.79
CA GLU A 59 -0.80 5.58 4.81
C GLU A 59 -0.28 5.51 6.24
N GLU A 60 -0.58 6.50 7.08
CA GLU A 60 -0.29 6.47 8.50
C GLU A 60 -0.97 5.29 9.21
N ALA A 61 -2.24 5.03 8.90
CA ALA A 61 -2.96 3.91 9.50
C ALA A 61 -2.34 2.57 9.13
N HIS A 62 -1.97 2.40 7.86
CA HIS A 62 -1.35 1.16 7.38
C HIS A 62 0.08 0.97 7.88
N ALA A 63 0.82 2.04 8.15
CA ALA A 63 2.14 1.98 8.77
C ALA A 63 2.08 1.44 10.23
N GLN A 64 0.90 1.49 10.88
CA GLN A 64 0.72 0.98 12.22
C GLN A 64 0.20 -0.48 12.22
N LEU A 65 0.67 -1.28 13.19
CA LEU A 65 0.33 -2.72 13.30
C LEU A 65 -1.17 -3.05 13.32
N LYS A 66 -2.02 -2.11 13.72
CA LYS A 66 -3.48 -2.31 13.87
C LYS A 66 -4.29 -1.49 12.87
N CYS A 67 -3.65 -0.94 11.83
CA CYS A 67 -4.30 -0.04 10.89
C CYS A 67 -5.07 1.08 11.61
N CYS A 68 -4.39 1.80 12.47
CA CYS A 68 -4.96 2.86 13.28
C CYS A 68 -4.13 4.14 13.19
N VAL A 69 -4.76 5.27 13.42
CA VAL A 69 -4.09 6.56 13.50
C VAL A 69 -4.26 7.17 14.89
N ASN A 70 -3.26 7.92 15.33
CA ASN A 70 -3.37 8.76 16.50
C ASN A 70 -3.86 10.15 16.07
N ILE A 71 -4.97 10.64 16.66
CA ILE A 71 -5.58 11.94 16.33
C ILE A 71 -4.57 13.08 16.51
N GLN A 72 -3.72 13.02 17.55
CA GLN A 72 -2.72 14.07 17.78
C GLN A 72 -1.65 14.08 16.69
N THR A 73 -1.17 12.91 16.29
CA THR A 73 -0.21 12.78 15.17
C THR A 73 -0.82 13.32 13.88
N MET A 74 -2.07 12.96 13.59
CA MET A 74 -2.76 13.47 12.39
C MET A 74 -2.98 14.97 12.46
N GLY A 75 -3.29 15.54 13.62
CA GLY A 75 -3.37 16.98 13.80
C GLY A 75 -2.04 17.69 13.50
N ILE A 76 -0.91 17.12 13.89
CA ILE A 76 0.42 17.65 13.57
C ILE A 76 0.68 17.57 12.05
N ILE A 77 0.44 16.42 11.42
CA ILE A 77 0.66 16.20 9.99
C ILE A 77 -0.24 17.15 9.16
N ALA A 78 -1.52 17.24 9.51
CA ALA A 78 -2.45 18.14 8.84
C ALA A 78 -2.00 19.61 8.95
N ASN A 79 -1.50 20.03 10.12
CA ASN A 79 -0.97 21.38 10.30
C ASN A 79 0.30 21.64 9.46
N ILE A 80 1.21 20.65 9.35
CA ILE A 80 2.39 20.74 8.49
C ILE A 80 2.00 20.95 7.03
N PHE A 81 0.96 20.26 6.57
CA PHE A 81 0.46 20.35 5.20
C PHE A 81 -0.63 21.42 5.01
N HIS A 82 -0.88 22.24 6.02
CA HIS A 82 -1.88 23.33 6.00
C HIS A 82 -3.31 22.86 5.65
N ALA A 83 -3.64 21.63 6.03
CA ALA A 83 -4.98 21.09 5.81
C ALA A 83 -6.02 21.81 6.69
N GLN A 84 -7.24 21.95 6.16
CA GLN A 84 -8.35 22.52 6.92
C GLN A 84 -8.76 21.58 8.06
N PRO A 85 -8.92 22.08 9.30
CA PRO A 85 -9.35 21.24 10.44
C PRO A 85 -10.66 20.50 10.19
N GLU A 86 -11.58 21.11 9.46
CA GLU A 86 -12.88 20.55 9.08
C GLU A 86 -12.73 19.30 8.22
N HIS A 87 -11.70 19.23 7.36
CA HIS A 87 -11.42 18.04 6.56
C HIS A 87 -11.02 16.84 7.42
N LEU A 88 -10.24 17.05 8.48
CA LEU A 88 -9.94 15.99 9.44
C LEU A 88 -11.19 15.44 10.13
N GLU A 89 -12.06 16.33 10.62
CA GLU A 89 -13.31 15.92 11.29
C GLU A 89 -14.22 15.13 10.35
N LEU A 90 -14.37 15.57 9.10
CA LEU A 90 -15.15 14.87 8.08
C LEU A 90 -14.57 13.47 7.81
N LEU A 91 -13.25 13.35 7.62
CA LEU A 91 -12.60 12.06 7.40
C LEU A 91 -12.70 11.14 8.60
N TYR A 92 -12.54 11.66 9.82
CA TYR A 92 -12.73 10.87 11.04
C TYR A 92 -14.15 10.31 11.14
N HIS A 93 -15.14 11.09 10.74
CA HIS A 93 -16.53 10.69 10.81
C HIS A 93 -16.89 9.62 9.76
N HIS A 94 -16.36 9.73 8.55
CA HIS A 94 -16.76 8.90 7.42
C HIS A 94 -15.91 7.62 7.25
N TYR A 95 -14.62 7.67 7.62
CA TYR A 95 -13.67 6.59 7.27
C TYR A 95 -12.94 5.99 8.46
N PHE A 96 -13.13 6.54 9.65
CA PHE A 96 -12.46 6.04 10.84
C PHE A 96 -13.46 5.87 11.97
N ARG A 97 -13.36 4.78 12.69
CA ARG A 97 -14.20 4.52 13.85
C ARG A 97 -13.42 4.65 15.15
N ARG A 98 -14.08 5.17 16.16
CA ARG A 98 -13.54 5.15 17.53
C ARG A 98 -13.59 3.74 18.08
N PRO A 99 -12.56 3.31 18.83
CA PRO A 99 -12.62 2.06 19.55
C PRO A 99 -13.77 2.08 20.57
N GLY A 100 -14.30 0.89 20.92
CA GLY A 100 -15.33 0.75 21.95
C GLY A 100 -14.86 1.22 23.34
N LYS A 101 -15.77 1.23 24.30
CA LYS A 101 -15.46 1.62 25.70
C LYS A 101 -14.24 0.86 26.24
N GLY A 102 -13.30 1.58 26.84
CA GLY A 102 -12.09 1.02 27.46
C GLY A 102 -10.82 1.14 26.61
N TYR A 103 -10.90 1.68 25.39
CA TYR A 103 -9.74 1.98 24.55
C TYR A 103 -9.35 3.47 24.60
N ASN A 104 -8.12 3.76 24.17
CA ASN A 104 -7.63 5.13 24.11
C ASN A 104 -8.48 5.94 23.11
N SER A 105 -9.10 7.03 23.58
CA SER A 105 -9.96 7.90 22.78
C SER A 105 -9.22 8.66 21.66
N HIS A 106 -7.88 8.70 21.71
CA HIS A 106 -7.05 9.37 20.73
C HIS A 106 -6.64 8.46 19.55
N ILE A 107 -7.09 7.20 19.53
CA ILE A 107 -6.78 6.25 18.46
C ILE A 107 -8.05 6.00 17.65
N LEU A 108 -7.93 6.14 16.33
CA LEU A 108 -8.98 5.82 15.37
C LEU A 108 -8.54 4.65 14.50
N TYR A 109 -9.48 3.77 14.19
CA TYR A 109 -9.24 2.64 13.31
C TYR A 109 -9.83 2.95 11.93
N ALA A 110 -9.06 2.70 10.87
CA ALA A 110 -9.56 2.85 9.52
C ALA A 110 -10.70 1.84 9.26
N ASP A 111 -11.84 2.34 8.81
CA ASP A 111 -12.91 1.50 8.30
C ASP A 111 -12.57 1.12 6.86
N PHE A 112 -11.91 -0.02 6.69
CA PHE A 112 -11.73 -0.57 5.36
C PHE A 112 -13.09 -1.01 4.85
N CYS A 113 -13.50 -0.49 3.69
CA CYS A 113 -14.57 -1.10 2.93
C CYS A 113 -14.29 -2.60 2.83
N GLU A 114 -15.21 -3.42 3.30
CA GLU A 114 -15.08 -4.88 3.24
C GLU A 114 -14.69 -5.27 1.81
N GLU A 115 -13.60 -6.02 1.68
CA GLU A 115 -12.96 -6.45 0.42
C GLU A 115 -13.89 -7.12 -0.59
N SER A 116 -15.14 -7.39 -0.22
CA SER A 116 -16.06 -8.23 -0.97
C SER A 116 -16.57 -7.64 -2.30
N ALA A 117 -16.47 -6.35 -2.51
CA ALA A 117 -17.00 -5.67 -3.71
C ALA A 117 -15.93 -5.08 -4.64
N ILE A 118 -14.69 -4.91 -4.20
CA ILE A 118 -13.64 -4.24 -4.96
C ILE A 118 -12.86 -5.28 -5.76
N ARG A 119 -12.91 -5.17 -7.09
CA ARG A 119 -12.34 -6.16 -8.01
C ARG A 119 -10.93 -5.83 -8.51
N SER A 120 -10.44 -4.62 -8.26
CA SER A 120 -9.17 -4.15 -8.79
C SER A 120 -8.42 -3.28 -7.78
N TYR A 121 -7.15 -3.60 -7.57
CA TYR A 121 -6.24 -2.91 -6.66
C TYR A 121 -4.90 -2.68 -7.33
N PHE A 122 -4.18 -1.70 -6.82
CA PHE A 122 -2.75 -1.55 -7.12
C PHE A 122 -1.96 -1.33 -5.81
N PRO A 123 -0.63 -1.56 -5.83
CA PRO A 123 0.20 -1.35 -4.66
C PRO A 123 0.35 0.13 -4.35
N HIS A 124 -0.01 0.52 -3.13
CA HIS A 124 0.19 1.85 -2.60
C HIS A 124 1.33 1.80 -1.58
N PRO A 125 2.42 2.56 -1.76
CA PRO A 125 3.52 2.54 -0.81
C PRO A 125 3.07 3.05 0.56
N LEU A 126 3.57 2.43 1.63
CA LEU A 126 3.42 2.96 2.98
C LEU A 126 4.15 4.29 3.10
N LEU A 127 3.51 5.29 3.72
CA LEU A 127 4.08 6.62 3.91
C LEU A 127 4.56 7.26 2.60
N ALA A 128 3.85 7.05 1.50
CA ALA A 128 4.18 7.59 0.18
C ALA A 128 4.36 9.11 0.22
N TYR A 129 3.59 9.82 1.05
CA TYR A 129 3.70 11.27 1.25
C TYR A 129 5.08 11.72 1.77
N THR A 130 5.94 10.81 2.26
CA THR A 130 7.31 11.10 2.70
C THR A 130 8.36 10.88 1.60
N ASP A 131 7.97 10.35 0.44
CA ASP A 131 8.83 10.28 -0.73
C ASP A 131 9.26 11.68 -1.18
N ASN A 132 10.49 11.83 -1.66
CA ASN A 132 11.08 13.14 -1.94
C ASN A 132 10.27 13.95 -2.97
N GLU A 133 9.85 13.31 -4.06
CA GLU A 133 9.10 13.95 -5.15
C GLU A 133 7.67 14.27 -4.71
N LEU A 134 7.01 13.34 -4.03
CA LEU A 134 5.65 13.52 -3.51
C LEU A 134 5.62 14.55 -2.38
N LEU A 135 6.57 14.50 -1.45
CA LEU A 135 6.68 15.50 -0.39
C LEU A 135 6.92 16.90 -0.96
N ARG A 136 7.82 17.03 -1.95
CA ARG A 136 8.06 18.31 -2.64
C ARG A 136 6.78 18.83 -3.28
N MET A 137 6.01 17.98 -3.93
CA MET A 137 4.71 18.32 -4.52
C MET A 137 3.72 18.81 -3.47
N ILE A 138 3.59 18.10 -2.34
CA ILE A 138 2.70 18.52 -1.25
C ILE A 138 3.12 19.86 -0.67
N MET A 139 4.43 20.09 -0.47
CA MET A 139 4.95 21.34 0.10
C MET A 139 4.81 22.54 -0.85
N GLN A 140 4.79 22.33 -2.16
CA GLN A 140 4.66 23.40 -3.16
C GLN A 140 3.21 23.67 -3.56
N ASP A 141 2.44 22.61 -3.84
CA ASP A 141 1.09 22.70 -4.41
C ASP A 141 -0.01 22.23 -3.44
N GLY A 142 0.38 21.78 -2.25
CA GLY A 142 -0.55 21.37 -1.19
C GLY A 142 -1.14 19.98 -1.38
N LEU A 143 -1.99 19.61 -0.43
CA LEU A 143 -2.67 18.31 -0.43
C LEU A 143 -3.60 18.11 -1.63
N LYS A 144 -4.08 19.18 -2.27
CA LYS A 144 -4.86 19.10 -3.50
C LYS A 144 -4.08 18.48 -4.65
N ALA A 145 -2.77 18.76 -4.75
CA ALA A 145 -1.89 18.13 -5.72
C ALA A 145 -1.70 16.64 -5.43
N TYR A 146 -1.57 16.28 -4.15
CA TYR A 146 -1.48 14.89 -3.73
C TYR A 146 -2.76 14.10 -4.02
N GLY A 147 -3.92 14.70 -3.78
CA GLY A 147 -5.22 14.13 -4.17
C GLY A 147 -5.33 13.93 -5.68
N LEU A 148 -4.89 14.90 -6.47
CA LEU A 148 -4.87 14.80 -7.93
C LEU A 148 -3.91 13.68 -8.41
N TYR A 149 -2.72 13.59 -7.82
CA TYR A 149 -1.76 12.51 -8.14
C TYR A 149 -2.41 11.12 -7.99
N TRP A 150 -3.01 10.82 -6.83
CA TRP A 150 -3.64 9.52 -6.60
C TRP A 150 -4.85 9.27 -7.50
N LEU A 151 -5.60 10.32 -7.81
CA LEU A 151 -6.71 10.24 -8.76
C LEU A 151 -6.22 9.87 -10.17
N VAL A 152 -5.14 10.49 -10.64
CA VAL A 152 -4.51 10.16 -11.94
C VAL A 152 -3.98 8.72 -11.91
N MET A 153 -3.33 8.30 -10.83
CA MET A 153 -2.86 6.93 -10.64
C MET A 153 -4.00 5.91 -10.71
N GLU A 154 -5.14 6.15 -10.07
CA GLU A 154 -6.33 5.29 -10.20
C GLU A 154 -6.79 5.15 -11.65
N LYS A 155 -6.83 6.27 -12.38
CA LYS A 155 -7.25 6.25 -13.78
C LYS A 155 -6.26 5.49 -14.66
N LEU A 156 -4.96 5.59 -14.40
CA LEU A 156 -3.93 4.81 -15.08
C LEU A 156 -4.13 3.31 -14.83
N TYR A 157 -4.35 2.89 -13.59
CA TYR A 157 -4.57 1.49 -13.24
C TYR A 157 -5.91 0.93 -13.72
N GLN A 158 -6.90 1.78 -14.00
CA GLN A 158 -8.16 1.38 -14.64
C GLN A 158 -7.97 1.04 -16.13
N GLN A 159 -6.91 1.52 -16.77
CA GLN A 159 -6.63 1.22 -18.16
C GLN A 159 -5.84 -0.08 -18.30
N PRO A 160 -6.20 -0.97 -19.23
CA PRO A 160 -5.49 -2.24 -19.43
C PRO A 160 -4.00 -2.08 -19.76
N GLN A 161 -3.64 -0.97 -20.43
CA GLN A 161 -2.26 -0.67 -20.82
C GLN A 161 -1.52 0.23 -19.83
N HIS A 162 -2.21 0.71 -18.77
CA HIS A 162 -1.66 1.61 -17.75
C HIS A 162 -1.11 2.93 -18.30
N PHE A 163 -1.74 3.47 -19.32
CA PHE A 163 -1.51 4.83 -19.79
C PHE A 163 -2.82 5.58 -20.01
N LEU A 164 -2.80 6.90 -19.99
CA LEU A 164 -3.95 7.74 -20.30
C LEU A 164 -3.73 8.49 -21.62
N ALA A 165 -4.75 8.42 -22.49
CA ALA A 165 -4.79 9.28 -23.68
C ALA A 165 -4.96 10.76 -23.25
N PRO A 166 -4.48 11.73 -24.07
CA PRO A 166 -4.55 13.16 -23.72
C PRO A 166 -5.94 13.65 -23.34
N GLN A 167 -6.98 13.14 -24.01
CA GLN A 167 -8.37 13.51 -23.74
C GLN A 167 -8.83 13.09 -22.33
N THR A 168 -8.24 12.03 -21.77
CA THR A 168 -8.58 11.56 -20.42
C THR A 168 -8.07 12.51 -19.35
N ALA A 169 -6.88 13.11 -19.54
CA ALA A 169 -6.36 14.13 -18.63
C ALA A 169 -7.30 15.36 -18.58
N SER A 170 -7.72 15.85 -19.75
CA SER A 170 -8.69 16.95 -19.83
C SER A 170 -10.07 16.59 -19.22
N PHE A 171 -10.50 15.34 -19.36
CA PHE A 171 -11.73 14.88 -18.71
C PHE A 171 -11.62 14.90 -17.18
N ILE A 172 -10.50 14.43 -16.61
CA ILE A 172 -10.22 14.48 -15.17
C ILE A 172 -10.26 15.92 -14.69
N GLN A 173 -9.59 16.82 -15.39
CA GLN A 173 -9.52 18.24 -15.08
C GLN A 173 -10.91 18.87 -14.97
N ASN A 174 -11.75 18.67 -15.97
CA ASN A 174 -13.11 19.18 -15.99
C ASN A 174 -14.02 18.55 -14.92
N LEU A 175 -13.87 17.24 -14.67
CA LEU A 175 -14.72 16.51 -13.72
C LEU A 175 -14.50 16.96 -12.27
N TYR A 176 -13.27 17.32 -11.93
CA TYR A 176 -12.86 17.66 -10.57
C TYR A 176 -12.52 19.14 -10.39
N ASP A 177 -12.86 19.98 -11.38
CA ASP A 177 -12.61 21.43 -11.37
C ASP A 177 -11.16 21.79 -11.04
N VAL A 178 -10.22 21.12 -11.73
CA VAL A 178 -8.78 21.31 -11.53
C VAL A 178 -8.29 22.42 -12.42
N SER A 179 -7.56 23.40 -11.88
CA SER A 179 -6.98 24.47 -12.70
C SER A 179 -5.89 23.93 -13.63
N ASP A 180 -5.66 24.61 -14.75
CA ASP A 180 -4.60 24.28 -15.73
C ASP A 180 -3.23 24.22 -15.04
N GLU A 181 -2.94 25.20 -14.19
CA GLU A 181 -1.67 25.31 -13.49
C GLU A 181 -1.42 24.12 -12.56
N LEU A 182 -2.46 23.68 -11.82
CA LEU A 182 -2.32 22.53 -10.92
C LEU A 182 -2.15 21.22 -11.70
N MET A 183 -2.92 21.06 -12.77
CA MET A 183 -2.80 19.87 -13.64
C MET A 183 -1.41 19.81 -14.26
N GLU A 184 -0.94 20.92 -14.84
CA GLU A 184 0.39 21.01 -15.44
C GLU A 184 1.50 20.76 -14.41
N SER A 185 1.37 21.34 -13.22
CA SER A 185 2.34 21.14 -12.16
C SER A 185 2.45 19.67 -11.76
N VAL A 186 1.34 19.00 -11.47
CA VAL A 186 1.34 17.60 -11.03
C VAL A 186 1.86 16.66 -12.12
N LEU A 187 1.51 16.91 -13.38
CA LEU A 187 1.90 16.02 -14.47
C LEU A 187 3.37 16.20 -14.90
N TYR A 188 3.94 17.41 -14.79
CA TYR A 188 5.23 17.68 -15.45
C TYR A 188 6.35 18.17 -14.52
N ASN A 189 6.04 18.83 -13.37
CA ASN A 189 7.09 19.50 -12.59
C ASN A 189 7.83 18.59 -11.60
N TYR A 190 7.25 17.43 -11.25
CA TYR A 190 7.80 16.53 -10.23
C TYR A 190 8.46 15.29 -10.79
N GLY A 191 8.37 15.07 -12.11
CA GLY A 191 8.96 13.92 -12.79
C GLY A 191 8.32 12.59 -12.41
N LEU A 192 7.10 12.60 -11.86
CA LEU A 192 6.30 11.42 -11.48
C LEU A 192 5.64 10.77 -12.70
N PHE A 193 5.36 11.58 -13.71
CA PHE A 193 4.75 11.18 -14.97
C PHE A 193 5.61 11.57 -16.17
N TYR A 194 5.33 10.99 -17.32
CA TYR A 194 5.96 11.34 -18.60
C TYR A 194 5.01 11.05 -19.76
N LEU A 195 5.27 11.65 -20.91
CA LEU A 195 4.54 11.42 -22.15
C LEU A 195 5.36 10.53 -23.10
N ASP A 196 4.69 9.59 -23.76
CA ASP A 196 5.27 8.85 -24.88
C ASP A 196 5.21 9.65 -26.20
N GLU A 197 5.73 9.07 -27.29
CA GLU A 197 5.72 9.68 -28.61
C GLU A 197 4.30 9.95 -29.16
N LYS A 198 3.28 9.28 -28.63
CA LYS A 198 1.86 9.46 -28.99
C LYS A 198 1.14 10.40 -28.02
N MET A 199 1.88 11.04 -27.14
CA MET A 199 1.35 11.94 -26.11
C MET A 199 0.47 11.22 -25.05
N ASN A 200 0.63 9.91 -24.89
CA ASN A 200 -0.02 9.21 -23.78
C ASN A 200 0.74 9.46 -22.49
N LEU A 201 0.00 9.66 -21.41
CA LEU A 201 0.55 9.87 -20.06
C LEU A 201 0.86 8.53 -19.41
N HIS A 202 2.08 8.38 -18.94
CA HIS A 202 2.57 7.23 -18.17
C HIS A 202 3.02 7.64 -16.77
N SER A 203 3.13 6.68 -15.86
CA SER A 203 3.69 6.90 -14.52
C SER A 203 4.94 6.07 -14.31
N LYS A 204 6.02 6.71 -13.86
CA LYS A 204 7.26 6.03 -13.48
C LYS A 204 7.03 4.99 -12.38
N THR A 205 6.22 5.32 -11.37
CA THR A 205 5.89 4.41 -10.28
C THR A 205 5.26 3.11 -10.76
N ILE A 206 4.40 3.17 -11.80
CA ILE A 206 3.79 1.98 -12.40
C ILE A 206 4.84 1.16 -13.15
N ASP A 207 5.70 1.82 -13.91
CA ASP A 207 6.71 1.13 -14.71
C ASP A 207 7.76 0.45 -13.82
N ASP A 208 8.25 1.14 -12.79
CA ASP A 208 9.19 0.60 -11.79
C ASP A 208 8.59 -0.63 -11.08
N TYR A 209 7.30 -0.56 -10.73
CA TYR A 209 6.62 -1.69 -10.10
C TYR A 209 6.48 -2.89 -11.04
N ARG A 210 6.17 -2.67 -12.31
CA ARG A 210 6.07 -3.74 -13.32
C ARG A 210 7.43 -4.37 -13.56
N GLU A 211 8.49 -3.58 -13.71
CA GLU A 211 9.85 -4.09 -13.84
C GLU A 211 10.26 -4.94 -12.63
N ALA A 212 9.93 -4.50 -11.42
CA ALA A 212 10.20 -5.28 -10.22
C ALA A 212 9.44 -6.62 -10.21
N LEU A 213 8.19 -6.67 -10.67
CA LEU A 213 7.43 -7.92 -10.78
C LEU A 213 8.03 -8.86 -11.81
N ASP A 214 8.38 -8.36 -13.00
CA ASP A 214 8.99 -9.16 -14.08
C ASP A 214 10.32 -9.77 -13.61
N ASN A 215 11.15 -9.00 -12.93
CA ASN A 215 12.41 -9.47 -12.34
C ASN A 215 12.18 -10.58 -11.31
N MET A 216 11.17 -10.46 -10.43
CA MET A 216 10.82 -11.50 -9.44
C MET A 216 10.32 -12.78 -10.09
N GLU A 217 9.55 -12.70 -11.18
CA GLU A 217 9.10 -13.88 -11.94
C GLU A 217 10.25 -14.59 -12.63
N ASP A 218 11.19 -13.84 -13.18
CA ASP A 218 12.36 -14.41 -13.83
C ASP A 218 13.32 -15.09 -12.84
N GLU A 219 13.47 -14.53 -11.65
CA GLU A 219 14.20 -15.20 -10.56
C GLU A 219 13.52 -16.50 -10.13
N LYS A 220 12.20 -16.51 -9.99
CA LYS A 220 11.45 -17.75 -9.70
C LYS A 220 11.65 -18.80 -10.78
N LYS A 221 11.59 -18.42 -12.07
CA LYS A 221 11.83 -19.33 -13.20
C LYS A 221 13.26 -19.89 -13.22
N ARG A 222 14.27 -19.08 -12.85
CA ARG A 222 15.67 -19.54 -12.72
C ARG A 222 15.84 -20.54 -11.58
N ASN A 223 15.22 -20.28 -10.43
CA ASN A 223 15.31 -21.12 -9.24
C ASN A 223 14.48 -22.41 -9.34
N THR A 224 13.49 -22.47 -10.23
CA THR A 224 12.65 -23.67 -10.47
C THR A 224 13.17 -24.59 -11.59
N LYS A 225 14.24 -24.21 -12.30
CA LYS A 225 14.88 -25.16 -13.24
C LYS A 225 15.46 -26.32 -12.43
N PRO A 226 15.02 -27.57 -12.67
CA PRO A 226 15.57 -28.71 -11.96
C PRO A 226 17.07 -28.78 -12.26
N HIS A 227 17.89 -28.89 -11.22
CA HIS A 227 19.27 -29.32 -11.37
C HIS A 227 19.22 -30.65 -12.08
N VAL A 228 19.49 -30.67 -13.38
CA VAL A 228 19.76 -31.89 -14.11
C VAL A 228 21.07 -32.40 -13.53
N ASN A 229 20.95 -33.28 -12.55
CA ASN A 229 22.08 -34.06 -12.07
C ASN A 229 22.60 -34.85 -13.26
N ASN A 230 23.65 -34.37 -13.90
CA ASN A 230 24.52 -35.14 -14.75
C ASN A 230 25.28 -36.17 -13.89
N SER A 231 24.57 -37.13 -13.33
CA SER A 231 25.16 -38.34 -12.80
C SER A 231 25.27 -39.36 -13.93
N LEU A 232 26.26 -39.17 -14.78
CA LEU A 232 26.73 -40.21 -15.69
C LEU A 232 28.17 -40.55 -15.33
N LYS A 233 28.29 -41.73 -14.71
CA LYS A 233 29.43 -42.62 -14.72
C LYS A 233 30.76 -42.16 -14.13
N ALA A 234 31.09 -42.67 -12.96
CA ALA A 234 32.39 -43.36 -12.78
C ALA A 234 32.26 -44.35 -11.62
N ASN A 235 32.60 -45.57 -11.91
CA ASN A 235 32.79 -46.70 -11.00
C ASN A 235 33.88 -46.39 -9.97
N GLY A 236 33.72 -46.93 -8.75
CA GLY A 236 34.85 -47.42 -7.97
C GLY A 236 35.17 -46.62 -6.72
N ASN A 237 35.08 -47.35 -5.62
CA ASN A 237 35.64 -47.16 -4.29
C ASN A 237 34.76 -46.51 -3.25
N GLU A 238 33.97 -47.35 -2.60
CA GLU A 238 33.63 -47.22 -1.18
C GLU A 238 34.95 -47.32 -0.40
N GLU A 239 35.27 -46.26 0.29
CA GLU A 239 35.94 -46.13 1.59
C GLU A 239 36.39 -44.68 1.77
N ASP A 240 36.09 -44.12 2.93
CA ASP A 240 36.54 -42.83 3.42
C ASP A 240 35.56 -41.62 3.40
N PHE A 241 34.38 -41.80 3.98
CA PHE A 241 33.49 -40.58 4.19
C PHE A 241 33.11 -40.30 5.64
N ASN A 242 33.74 -40.88 6.64
CA ASN A 242 33.30 -40.73 8.03
C ASN A 242 34.24 -39.91 8.95
N THR A 243 35.25 -39.21 8.44
CA THR A 243 36.23 -38.51 9.29
C THR A 243 36.31 -37.01 9.13
N ARG A 244 35.50 -36.39 8.24
CA ARG A 244 35.56 -34.92 7.99
C ARG A 244 34.48 -34.09 8.63
N GLU A 245 33.37 -34.64 9.09
CA GLU A 245 32.29 -33.86 9.70
C GLU A 245 32.47 -33.58 11.21
N MET A 246 33.27 -34.37 11.91
CA MET A 246 33.50 -34.13 13.35
C MET A 246 34.46 -32.98 13.70
N LYS A 247 35.16 -32.38 12.72
CA LYS A 247 36.08 -31.27 12.97
C LYS A 247 35.48 -29.87 12.74
N LYS A 248 34.30 -29.74 12.14
CA LYS A 248 33.66 -28.44 11.91
C LYS A 248 32.78 -27.98 13.06
N THR A 249 32.25 -28.84 13.90
CA THR A 249 31.38 -28.48 15.01
C THR A 249 32.10 -28.01 16.26
N SER A 250 33.40 -28.36 16.43
CA SER A 250 34.16 -27.96 17.62
C SER A 250 34.74 -26.53 17.54
N ASN A 251 34.81 -25.90 16.37
CA ASN A 251 35.35 -24.54 16.21
C ASN A 251 34.28 -23.43 16.39
N ILE A 252 32.99 -23.75 16.27
CA ILE A 252 31.93 -22.74 16.45
C ILE A 252 31.60 -22.48 17.93
N GLN A 253 31.89 -23.43 18.80
CA GLN A 253 31.66 -23.24 20.25
C GLN A 253 32.81 -22.52 20.96
N ARG A 254 34.00 -22.43 20.38
CA ARG A 254 35.15 -21.69 20.98
C ARG A 254 35.11 -20.18 20.75
N THR A 255 34.43 -19.71 19.72
CA THR A 255 34.34 -18.27 19.40
C THR A 255 33.25 -17.57 20.21
N ARG A 256 32.22 -18.26 20.70
CA ARG A 256 31.14 -17.67 21.53
C ARG A 256 31.48 -17.47 23.01
N LYS A 257 32.61 -18.04 23.51
CA LYS A 257 33.04 -17.86 24.91
C LYS A 257 34.05 -16.71 25.11
N LYS A 258 34.51 -16.03 24.07
CA LYS A 258 35.45 -14.92 24.18
C LYS A 258 34.84 -13.51 24.15
N THR A 259 33.57 -13.37 23.79
CA THR A 259 32.88 -12.06 23.74
C THR A 259 32.01 -11.73 24.98
N ALA A 260 32.00 -12.59 26.00
CA ALA A 260 31.22 -12.38 27.23
C ALA A 260 32.08 -11.97 28.46
N LYS A 261 33.25 -11.36 28.25
CA LYS A 261 34.14 -10.97 29.34
C LYS A 261 34.70 -9.56 29.23
N PHE A 262 34.03 -8.63 28.57
CA PHE A 262 34.27 -7.18 28.67
C PHE A 262 32.96 -6.44 28.42
N GLY A 263 32.30 -6.03 29.50
CA GLY A 263 31.12 -5.20 29.52
C GLY A 263 30.53 -5.20 30.91
#